data_17046291a05a2a35f2c85c34774bad03
#
_entry.id   17046291a05a2a35f2c85c34774bad03
#
_cell.length_a   1.000
_cell.length_b   1.000
_cell.length_c   1.000
_cell.angle_alpha   90.00
_cell.angle_beta   90.00
_cell.angle_gamma   90.00
#
_symmetry.space_group_name_H-M   'P 1'
#
loop_
_entity.id
_entity.type
_entity.pdbx_description
1 polymer ?
#
loop_
_entity_poly.entity_id
_entity_poly.type
_entity_poly.pdbx_seq_one_letter_code
_entity_poly.pdbx_strand_id
1 'polypeptide(L)'
;MKHWRKIVSLSLALLLFFSSVAMISAEEIKQEQATLLLVPLDDRPANVYFPQKVGASAGIQVISPPKEMIGKFTQPGNGQEISKWLLENGDQADGFVISTSMLAYGGLVASRTGVKSLEEATKDIQVIKELKKLYPEKPVYVFDTIQRLAVTAISDEYLKYYSLISEWAVLYDKVVNLGMPGKERLEVLESTIPATVLEDYKKARARNHTVNNLMVEWVNEGYIDHLILAQDDAAPYGLHRAERELLLQKVNQLDVEDQVAVFPGADEVGVVLVSRFVNQLYKTSPAFFIEYGGVHGKDWIAPFEDTTFDYNVQKHIVSAGGRVVDNEDDADIHLLLNTPSESGTPRLEDIEELVARTNELTTSGKQVAIGDVLIVNKADEAFVTELAETVDLTKILAYSGWNTAGNALGITVGHAAARTAFLEQQSGFGVPLYEQAAENHYEFLLHRFAKDQGYKNVVHPAARAYIGQIGASEWDLGNKYDLVNSFVKERLTAETVNWYQYFDDKEVYIGSRGNKDFYKTISSLENVHVNLPWPRIFEAELEPELDLE
;
A
#
# COMPACT_ATOMS: atom_id res chain seq x y z
N MET A 1 56.19 46.08 32.80
CA MET A 1 54.95 46.44 32.09
C MET A 1 54.77 45.82 30.68
N LYS A 2 55.89 45.56 29.91
CA LYS A 2 55.77 44.96 28.56
C LYS A 2 55.39 43.46 28.53
N HIS A 3 55.68 42.67 29.55
CA HIS A 3 55.35 41.24 29.61
C HIS A 3 53.86 40.98 30.00
N TRP A 4 53.25 41.84 30.78
CA TRP A 4 51.87 41.69 31.23
C TRP A 4 50.86 41.96 30.07
N ARG A 5 51.16 42.87 29.16
CA ARG A 5 50.36 43.15 27.99
C ARG A 5 50.34 41.99 26.97
N LYS A 6 51.43 41.19 26.88
CA LYS A 6 51.45 40.02 25.99
C LYS A 6 50.66 38.84 26.54
N ILE A 7 50.60 38.64 27.88
CA ILE A 7 49.83 37.58 28.51
C ILE A 7 48.34 37.89 28.45
N VAL A 8 47.93 39.12 28.65
CA VAL A 8 46.49 39.54 28.54
C VAL A 8 46.01 39.45 27.08
N SER A 9 46.87 39.77 26.09
CA SER A 9 46.51 39.63 24.67
C SER A 9 46.38 38.18 24.22
N LEU A 10 47.20 37.25 24.77
CA LEU A 10 47.14 35.84 24.45
C LEU A 10 45.93 35.16 25.11
N SER A 11 45.59 35.55 26.33
CA SER A 11 44.38 35.05 27.03
C SER A 11 43.09 35.54 26.38
N LEU A 12 43.03 36.78 25.86
CA LEU A 12 41.87 37.28 25.13
C LEU A 12 41.73 36.62 23.76
N ALA A 13 42.84 36.33 23.05
CA ALA A 13 42.82 35.62 21.77
C ALA A 13 42.38 34.14 21.95
N LEU A 14 42.80 33.46 23.06
CA LEU A 14 42.33 32.11 23.38
C LEU A 14 40.85 32.08 23.75
N LEU A 15 40.36 33.06 24.51
CA LEU A 15 38.93 33.19 24.86
C LEU A 15 38.05 33.49 23.62
N LEU A 16 38.50 34.26 22.68
CA LEU A 16 37.83 34.53 21.40
C LEU A 16 37.86 33.31 20.47
N PHE A 17 38.94 32.49 20.52
CA PHE A 17 39.02 31.25 19.75
C PHE A 17 38.14 30.14 20.33
N PHE A 18 38.02 30.04 21.67
CA PHE A 18 37.07 29.11 22.30
C PHE A 18 35.59 29.54 22.17
N SER A 19 35.31 30.85 22.13
CA SER A 19 33.95 31.33 21.85
C SER A 19 33.54 31.18 20.37
N SER A 20 34.47 31.22 19.43
CA SER A 20 34.20 30.95 18.03
C SER A 20 34.06 29.45 17.70
N VAL A 21 34.74 28.57 18.47
CA VAL A 21 34.58 27.11 18.34
C VAL A 21 33.29 26.63 19.05
N ALA A 22 32.79 27.33 20.07
CA ALA A 22 31.53 27.05 20.71
C ALA A 22 30.29 27.58 19.96
N MET A 23 30.45 28.39 18.90
CA MET A 23 29.40 28.86 18.04
C MET A 23 29.27 28.10 16.71
N ILE A 24 30.03 27.01 16.50
CA ILE A 24 29.88 26.13 15.31
C ILE A 24 28.99 24.89 15.61
N SER A 25 28.13 24.97 16.61
CA SER A 25 27.26 23.85 16.90
C SER A 25 25.81 24.26 17.19
N ALA A 26 25.19 24.90 16.23
CA ALA A 26 23.74 24.96 16.12
C ALA A 26 23.30 25.57 14.77
N GLU A 27 23.98 25.28 13.69
CA GLU A 27 23.23 25.16 12.44
C GLU A 27 22.50 23.83 12.56
N GLU A 28 21.23 23.90 12.92
CA GLU A 28 20.28 22.84 12.57
C GLU A 28 20.46 22.63 11.07
N ILE A 29 21.08 21.51 10.72
CA ILE A 29 21.04 21.04 9.34
C ILE A 29 19.55 20.74 9.13
N LYS A 30 18.78 21.71 8.63
CA LYS A 30 17.51 21.46 7.98
C LYS A 30 17.85 20.63 6.75
N GLN A 31 17.94 19.33 6.94
CA GLN A 31 17.92 18.41 5.81
C GLN A 31 16.53 18.61 5.20
N GLU A 32 16.44 19.14 3.98
CA GLU A 32 15.17 19.24 3.26
C GLU A 32 14.57 17.84 3.18
N GLN A 33 13.31 17.75 3.52
CA GLN A 33 12.57 16.49 3.46
C GLN A 33 12.46 16.07 2.00
N ALA A 34 12.87 14.83 1.69
CA ALA A 34 12.80 14.33 0.33
C ALA A 34 11.34 14.27 -0.14
N THR A 35 11.11 14.58 -1.42
CA THR A 35 9.80 14.65 -2.05
C THR A 35 9.64 13.59 -3.12
N LEU A 36 8.60 12.77 -3.00
CA LEU A 36 8.21 11.76 -3.99
C LEU A 36 6.88 12.13 -4.65
N LEU A 37 6.85 12.22 -5.98
CA LEU A 37 5.60 12.39 -6.70
C LEU A 37 4.93 11.04 -6.96
N LEU A 38 3.66 10.92 -6.54
CA LEU A 38 2.84 9.71 -6.68
C LEU A 38 1.65 9.96 -7.60
N VAL A 39 1.59 9.28 -8.74
CA VAL A 39 0.36 9.13 -9.53
C VAL A 39 -0.36 7.86 -9.04
N PRO A 40 -1.46 7.97 -8.30
CA PRO A 40 -2.13 6.84 -7.67
C PRO A 40 -2.95 6.01 -8.66
N LEU A 41 -3.38 4.81 -8.24
CA LEU A 41 -4.25 3.94 -9.04
C LEU A 41 -5.66 4.53 -9.22
N ASP A 42 -6.19 5.17 -8.17
CA ASP A 42 -7.43 5.94 -8.12
C ASP A 42 -7.44 6.84 -6.87
N ASP A 43 -8.54 7.56 -6.59
CA ASP A 43 -8.66 8.50 -5.49
C ASP A 43 -9.00 7.88 -4.12
N ARG A 44 -9.11 6.54 -4.01
CA ARG A 44 -9.38 5.87 -2.73
C ARG A 44 -8.22 6.05 -1.74
N PRO A 45 -8.53 6.05 -0.42
CA PRO A 45 -7.51 6.19 0.63
C PRO A 45 -6.34 5.22 0.50
N ALA A 46 -6.59 3.96 0.09
CA ALA A 46 -5.54 2.96 -0.12
C ALA A 46 -4.47 3.41 -1.13
N ASN A 47 -4.87 4.20 -2.13
CA ASN A 47 -4.01 4.63 -3.22
C ASN A 47 -3.41 6.03 -3.01
N VAL A 48 -3.98 6.85 -2.12
CA VAL A 48 -3.52 8.22 -1.85
C VAL A 48 -3.05 8.38 -0.40
N TYR A 49 -3.95 8.22 0.58
CA TYR A 49 -3.65 8.45 1.99
C TYR A 49 -2.63 7.47 2.55
N PHE A 50 -2.74 6.15 2.24
CA PHE A 50 -1.81 5.16 2.80
C PHE A 50 -0.37 5.40 2.34
N PRO A 51 -0.07 5.57 1.03
CA PRO A 51 1.28 5.92 0.59
C PRO A 51 1.81 7.22 1.21
N GLN A 52 0.94 8.25 1.37
CA GLN A 52 1.31 9.51 2.01
C GLN A 52 1.67 9.31 3.49
N LYS A 53 0.86 8.56 4.25
CA LYS A 53 1.14 8.26 5.67
C LYS A 53 2.39 7.39 5.85
N VAL A 54 2.59 6.38 5.00
CA VAL A 54 3.80 5.55 5.04
C VAL A 54 5.04 6.37 4.71
N GLY A 55 5.00 7.22 3.69
CA GLY A 55 6.09 8.15 3.40
C GLY A 55 6.37 9.11 4.55
N ALA A 56 5.34 9.73 5.12
CA ALA A 56 5.47 10.67 6.24
C ALA A 56 6.02 9.98 7.51
N SER A 57 5.61 8.72 7.80
CA SER A 57 6.16 7.91 8.90
C SER A 57 7.65 7.58 8.72
N ALA A 58 8.14 7.70 7.49
CA ALA A 58 9.53 7.51 7.11
C ALA A 58 10.26 8.85 6.79
N GLY A 59 9.68 9.98 7.20
CA GLY A 59 10.31 11.29 7.09
C GLY A 59 10.40 11.86 5.68
N ILE A 60 9.62 11.37 4.71
CA ILE A 60 9.54 11.91 3.35
C ILE A 60 8.15 12.50 3.05
N GLN A 61 8.08 13.40 2.10
CA GLN A 61 6.82 13.94 1.60
C GLN A 61 6.40 13.19 0.33
N VAL A 62 5.17 12.65 0.31
CA VAL A 62 4.55 12.04 -0.86
C VAL A 62 3.44 12.94 -1.37
N ILE A 63 3.58 13.44 -2.60
CA ILE A 63 2.64 14.39 -3.21
C ILE A 63 1.94 13.73 -4.38
N SER A 64 0.60 13.76 -4.36
CA SER A 64 -0.25 13.29 -5.46
C SER A 64 -0.83 14.46 -6.25
N PRO A 65 -1.25 14.25 -7.52
CA PRO A 65 -1.99 15.26 -8.26
C PRO A 65 -3.26 15.70 -7.49
N PRO A 66 -3.74 16.93 -7.72
CA PRO A 66 -5.02 17.39 -7.19
C PRO A 66 -6.16 16.39 -7.45
N LYS A 67 -7.08 16.23 -6.49
CA LYS A 67 -8.18 15.24 -6.57
C LYS A 67 -9.04 15.39 -7.84
N GLU A 68 -9.12 16.58 -8.40
CA GLU A 68 -9.88 16.89 -9.62
C GLU A 68 -9.27 16.30 -10.89
N MET A 69 -7.97 15.98 -10.87
CA MET A 69 -7.26 15.38 -12.00
C MET A 69 -7.31 13.85 -11.99
N ILE A 70 -7.45 13.24 -10.81
CA ILE A 70 -7.41 11.77 -10.65
C ILE A 70 -8.81 11.17 -10.77
N GLY A 71 -8.87 9.88 -11.21
CA GLY A 71 -10.13 9.19 -11.42
C GLY A 71 -10.86 8.88 -10.12
N LYS A 72 -12.18 9.09 -10.13
CA LYS A 72 -13.07 8.83 -9.01
C LYS A 72 -14.18 7.86 -9.43
N PHE A 73 -14.16 6.65 -8.90
CA PHE A 73 -15.14 5.59 -9.20
C PHE A 73 -15.31 5.38 -10.73
N THR A 74 -16.47 5.74 -11.30
CA THR A 74 -16.76 5.60 -12.74
C THR A 74 -16.32 6.82 -13.56
N GLN A 75 -15.86 7.90 -12.93
CA GLN A 75 -15.35 9.09 -13.60
C GLN A 75 -13.84 8.92 -13.83
N PRO A 76 -13.37 8.82 -15.08
CA PRO A 76 -11.95 8.68 -15.35
C PRO A 76 -11.20 9.97 -15.03
N GLY A 77 -9.97 9.83 -14.51
CA GLY A 77 -9.02 10.92 -14.39
C GLY A 77 -8.49 11.40 -15.75
N ASN A 78 -7.81 12.54 -15.73
CA ASN A 78 -7.28 13.18 -16.92
C ASN A 78 -5.75 12.93 -17.04
N GLY A 79 -5.35 11.90 -17.78
CA GLY A 79 -3.95 11.54 -17.97
C GLY A 79 -3.09 12.66 -18.55
N GLN A 80 -3.64 13.54 -19.40
CA GLN A 80 -2.90 14.67 -19.99
C GLN A 80 -2.63 15.78 -18.95
N GLU A 81 -3.61 16.11 -18.11
CA GLU A 81 -3.41 17.07 -17.01
C GLU A 81 -2.44 16.53 -15.96
N ILE A 82 -2.53 15.23 -15.64
CA ILE A 82 -1.59 14.56 -14.74
C ILE A 82 -0.17 14.58 -15.34
N SER A 83 -0.02 14.31 -16.64
CA SER A 83 1.27 14.38 -17.33
C SER A 83 1.88 15.79 -17.27
N LYS A 84 1.06 16.81 -17.47
CA LYS A 84 1.50 18.21 -17.33
C LYS A 84 1.92 18.51 -15.90
N TRP A 85 1.11 18.10 -14.91
CA TRP A 85 1.42 18.27 -13.49
C TRP A 85 2.74 17.60 -13.10
N LEU A 86 3.02 16.39 -13.58
CA LEU A 86 4.30 15.69 -13.36
C LEU A 86 5.49 16.48 -13.89
N LEU A 87 5.39 17.04 -15.11
CA LEU A 87 6.46 17.83 -15.71
C LEU A 87 6.67 19.18 -15.00
N GLU A 88 5.60 19.82 -14.53
CA GLU A 88 5.67 21.08 -13.80
C GLU A 88 6.26 20.94 -12.38
N ASN A 89 6.09 19.79 -11.73
CA ASN A 89 6.57 19.55 -10.38
C ASN A 89 7.81 18.64 -10.30
N GLY A 90 8.21 18.07 -11.43
CA GLY A 90 9.30 17.09 -11.49
C GLY A 90 10.67 17.62 -11.06
N ASP A 91 10.93 18.92 -11.17
CA ASP A 91 12.19 19.54 -10.74
C ASP A 91 12.39 19.43 -9.22
N GLN A 92 11.31 19.62 -8.44
CA GLN A 92 11.31 19.57 -6.98
C GLN A 92 11.24 18.16 -6.40
N ALA A 93 10.92 17.15 -7.21
CA ALA A 93 10.83 15.76 -6.77
C ALA A 93 12.20 15.09 -6.70
N ASP A 94 12.37 14.15 -5.77
CA ASP A 94 13.53 13.26 -5.68
C ASP A 94 13.27 11.91 -6.39
N GLY A 95 12.03 11.62 -6.75
CA GLY A 95 11.63 10.42 -7.48
C GLY A 95 10.16 10.41 -7.86
N PHE A 96 9.76 9.36 -8.59
CA PHE A 96 8.42 9.21 -9.14
C PHE A 96 7.90 7.79 -8.92
N VAL A 97 6.64 7.68 -8.47
CA VAL A 97 5.84 6.44 -8.44
C VAL A 97 4.61 6.66 -9.30
N ILE A 98 4.44 5.87 -10.35
CA ILE A 98 3.44 6.17 -11.39
C ILE A 98 2.57 4.95 -11.68
N SER A 99 1.24 5.09 -11.48
CA SER A 99 0.25 4.16 -11.98
C SER A 99 0.05 4.36 -13.48
N THR A 100 0.41 3.36 -14.28
CA THR A 100 0.10 3.32 -15.70
C THR A 100 -1.41 3.35 -15.94
N SER A 101 -2.18 2.62 -15.13
CA SER A 101 -3.64 2.57 -15.24
C SER A 101 -4.29 3.95 -15.06
N MET A 102 -3.77 4.83 -14.20
CA MET A 102 -4.25 6.21 -14.06
C MET A 102 -3.90 7.04 -15.29
N LEU A 103 -2.66 7.03 -15.73
CA LEU A 103 -2.25 7.81 -16.92
C LEU A 103 -2.95 7.34 -18.18
N ALA A 104 -2.90 6.03 -18.45
CA ALA A 104 -3.41 5.44 -19.68
C ALA A 104 -4.94 5.52 -19.79
N TYR A 105 -5.65 5.31 -18.69
CA TYR A 105 -7.10 5.08 -18.73
C TYR A 105 -7.90 6.02 -17.83
N GLY A 106 -7.27 6.68 -16.88
CA GLY A 106 -7.91 7.50 -15.86
C GLY A 106 -8.28 6.73 -14.58
N GLY A 107 -7.62 5.59 -14.30
CA GLY A 107 -7.74 4.82 -13.06
C GLY A 107 -8.21 3.38 -13.22
N LEU A 108 -8.26 2.64 -12.10
CA LEU A 108 -8.52 1.21 -12.07
C LEU A 108 -9.87 0.81 -12.70
N VAL A 109 -10.96 1.50 -12.35
CA VAL A 109 -12.30 1.19 -12.90
C VAL A 109 -12.35 1.46 -14.40
N ALA A 110 -11.80 2.60 -14.84
CA ALA A 110 -11.75 2.98 -16.25
C ALA A 110 -10.87 2.04 -17.09
N SER A 111 -9.81 1.46 -16.51
CA SER A 111 -8.95 0.48 -17.19
C SER A 111 -9.70 -0.78 -17.63
N ARG A 112 -10.79 -1.13 -16.95
CA ARG A 112 -11.58 -2.35 -17.19
C ARG A 112 -12.67 -2.19 -18.23
N THR A 113 -12.73 -1.04 -18.91
CA THR A 113 -13.69 -0.72 -19.99
C THR A 113 -12.96 -0.51 -21.33
N GLY A 114 -13.62 -0.83 -22.44
CA GLY A 114 -13.07 -0.64 -23.79
C GLY A 114 -13.20 0.77 -24.37
N VAL A 115 -13.52 1.79 -23.53
CA VAL A 115 -13.81 3.15 -23.99
C VAL A 115 -12.59 3.82 -24.61
N LYS A 116 -11.45 3.83 -23.90
CA LYS A 116 -10.23 4.46 -24.40
C LYS A 116 -9.48 3.54 -25.36
N SER A 117 -9.03 4.05 -26.50
CA SER A 117 -8.26 3.31 -27.49
C SER A 117 -6.82 3.04 -27.03
N LEU A 118 -6.14 2.08 -27.69
CA LEU A 118 -4.70 1.83 -27.44
C LEU A 118 -3.85 3.05 -27.81
N GLU A 119 -4.18 3.76 -28.89
CA GLU A 119 -3.45 4.94 -29.35
C GLU A 119 -3.51 6.07 -28.30
N GLU A 120 -4.71 6.35 -27.77
CA GLU A 120 -4.89 7.34 -26.70
C GLU A 120 -4.14 6.93 -25.43
N ALA A 121 -4.26 5.67 -25.02
CA ALA A 121 -3.59 5.14 -23.84
C ALA A 121 -2.06 5.25 -23.96
N THR A 122 -1.50 4.83 -25.10
CA THR A 122 -0.05 4.89 -25.34
C THR A 122 0.49 6.31 -25.46
N LYS A 123 -0.32 7.26 -25.92
CA LYS A 123 0.05 8.67 -25.95
C LYS A 123 0.19 9.25 -24.55
N ASP A 124 -0.77 8.98 -23.67
CA ASP A 124 -0.81 9.59 -22.33
C ASP A 124 0.29 9.07 -21.40
N ILE A 125 0.80 7.85 -21.61
CA ILE A 125 1.91 7.29 -20.82
C ILE A 125 3.31 7.77 -21.27
N GLN A 126 3.45 8.48 -22.41
CA GLN A 126 4.76 8.94 -22.89
C GLN A 126 5.51 9.83 -21.89
N VAL A 127 4.81 10.49 -20.98
CA VAL A 127 5.41 11.31 -19.93
C VAL A 127 6.42 10.53 -19.08
N ILE A 128 6.26 9.21 -18.93
CA ILE A 128 7.24 8.35 -18.21
C ILE A 128 8.62 8.45 -18.87
N LYS A 129 8.68 8.34 -20.22
CA LYS A 129 9.93 8.51 -20.96
C LYS A 129 10.47 9.94 -20.90
N GLU A 130 9.59 10.94 -20.89
CA GLU A 130 9.98 12.34 -20.80
C GLU A 130 10.60 12.65 -19.43
N LEU A 131 10.01 12.18 -18.34
CA LEU A 131 10.56 12.33 -16.98
C LEU A 131 11.96 11.73 -16.88
N LYS A 132 12.16 10.49 -17.35
CA LYS A 132 13.48 9.84 -17.28
C LYS A 132 14.53 10.55 -18.14
N LYS A 133 14.14 11.16 -19.26
CA LYS A 133 15.05 11.98 -20.07
C LYS A 133 15.40 13.30 -19.41
N LEU A 134 14.44 13.96 -18.75
CA LEU A 134 14.65 15.24 -18.05
C LEU A 134 15.42 15.04 -16.74
N TYR A 135 15.17 13.95 -16.04
CA TYR A 135 15.73 13.65 -14.72
C TYR A 135 16.35 12.25 -14.66
N PRO A 136 17.46 11.99 -15.40
CA PRO A 136 18.03 10.64 -15.55
C PRO A 136 18.46 10.00 -14.22
N GLU A 137 18.85 10.81 -13.23
CA GLU A 137 19.28 10.33 -11.91
C GLU A 137 18.14 10.06 -10.93
N LYS A 138 16.94 10.60 -11.20
CA LYS A 138 15.78 10.39 -10.32
C LYS A 138 15.15 9.03 -10.63
N PRO A 139 14.83 8.21 -9.60
CA PRO A 139 14.16 6.94 -9.83
C PRO A 139 12.75 7.15 -10.36
N VAL A 140 12.40 6.37 -11.38
CA VAL A 140 11.06 6.29 -11.97
C VAL A 140 10.54 4.88 -11.74
N TYR A 141 9.68 4.71 -10.74
CA TYR A 141 9.01 3.46 -10.45
C TYR A 141 7.61 3.48 -11.04
N VAL A 142 7.24 2.39 -11.67
CA VAL A 142 5.98 2.27 -12.36
C VAL A 142 5.25 1.02 -11.89
N PHE A 143 3.94 1.10 -11.79
CA PHE A 143 3.11 -0.08 -11.65
C PHE A 143 1.95 -0.06 -12.63
N ASP A 144 1.62 -1.24 -13.11
CA ASP A 144 0.49 -1.46 -14.01
C ASP A 144 -0.31 -2.68 -13.57
N THR A 145 -1.57 -2.76 -13.96
CA THR A 145 -2.43 -3.85 -13.54
C THR A 145 -2.64 -4.86 -14.66
N ILE A 146 -2.43 -6.16 -14.37
CA ILE A 146 -2.97 -7.25 -15.17
C ILE A 146 -4.46 -7.33 -14.81
N GLN A 147 -5.33 -7.17 -15.82
CA GLN A 147 -6.76 -7.02 -15.60
C GLN A 147 -7.37 -8.23 -14.89
N ARG A 148 -8.21 -7.98 -13.89
CA ARG A 148 -8.96 -9.00 -13.14
C ARG A 148 -9.89 -9.85 -14.02
N LEU A 149 -10.37 -10.95 -13.45
CA LEU A 149 -11.28 -11.88 -14.16
C LEU A 149 -12.68 -11.32 -14.41
N ALA A 150 -13.19 -10.51 -13.48
CA ALA A 150 -14.55 -9.99 -13.52
C ALA A 150 -14.63 -8.57 -14.08
N VAL A 151 -15.82 -8.16 -14.52
CA VAL A 151 -16.16 -6.74 -14.75
C VAL A 151 -16.33 -6.01 -13.41
N THR A 152 -16.29 -4.68 -13.41
CA THR A 152 -16.57 -3.92 -12.19
C THR A 152 -18.07 -3.87 -11.90
N ALA A 153 -18.47 -4.18 -10.66
CA ALA A 153 -19.84 -4.00 -10.19
C ALA A 153 -20.10 -2.51 -9.92
N ILE A 154 -20.59 -1.79 -10.93
CA ILE A 154 -20.92 -0.37 -10.85
C ILE A 154 -22.43 -0.10 -10.65
N SER A 155 -23.25 -1.15 -10.72
CA SER A 155 -24.69 -1.14 -10.47
C SER A 155 -25.18 -2.56 -10.24
N ASP A 156 -26.41 -2.70 -9.72
CA ASP A 156 -27.07 -4.02 -9.56
C ASP A 156 -27.26 -4.76 -10.90
N GLU A 157 -27.36 -4.02 -12.01
CA GLU A 157 -27.42 -4.62 -13.34
C GLU A 157 -26.07 -5.23 -13.74
N TYR A 158 -24.96 -4.55 -13.51
CA TYR A 158 -23.62 -5.05 -13.83
C TYR A 158 -23.19 -6.19 -12.90
N LEU A 159 -23.70 -6.24 -11.68
CA LEU A 159 -23.39 -7.31 -10.73
C LEU A 159 -23.76 -8.71 -11.27
N LYS A 160 -24.82 -8.84 -12.05
CA LYS A 160 -25.21 -10.12 -12.68
C LYS A 160 -24.17 -10.61 -13.69
N TYR A 161 -23.45 -9.71 -14.37
CA TYR A 161 -22.40 -10.08 -15.32
C TYR A 161 -21.07 -10.37 -14.65
N TYR A 162 -20.87 -9.92 -13.43
CA TYR A 162 -19.64 -10.16 -12.66
C TYR A 162 -19.29 -11.65 -12.60
N SER A 163 -20.20 -12.48 -12.10
CA SER A 163 -19.98 -13.93 -11.97
C SER A 163 -19.91 -14.64 -13.32
N LEU A 164 -20.75 -14.24 -14.29
CA LEU A 164 -20.79 -14.86 -15.61
C LEU A 164 -19.48 -14.61 -16.40
N ILE A 165 -18.97 -13.39 -16.38
CA ILE A 165 -17.70 -13.04 -17.05
C ILE A 165 -16.51 -13.73 -16.34
N SER A 166 -16.50 -13.75 -15.01
CA SER A 166 -15.46 -14.45 -14.26
C SER A 166 -15.43 -15.95 -14.58
N GLU A 167 -16.60 -16.61 -14.57
CA GLU A 167 -16.70 -18.02 -14.95
C GLU A 167 -16.30 -18.27 -16.42
N TRP A 168 -16.73 -17.40 -17.33
CA TRP A 168 -16.35 -17.48 -18.73
C TRP A 168 -14.82 -17.35 -18.91
N ALA A 169 -14.17 -16.38 -18.25
CA ALA A 169 -12.73 -16.16 -18.35
C ALA A 169 -11.92 -17.34 -17.82
N VAL A 170 -12.37 -17.97 -16.73
CA VAL A 170 -11.78 -19.21 -16.18
C VAL A 170 -11.96 -20.38 -17.16
N LEU A 171 -13.19 -20.59 -17.66
CA LEU A 171 -13.46 -21.70 -18.59
C LEU A 171 -12.75 -21.50 -19.94
N TYR A 172 -12.67 -20.28 -20.45
CA TYR A 172 -11.95 -20.00 -21.69
C TYR A 172 -10.49 -20.44 -21.57
N ASP A 173 -9.81 -20.08 -20.48
CA ASP A 173 -8.43 -20.50 -20.24
C ASP A 173 -8.30 -22.04 -20.16
N LYS A 174 -9.15 -22.67 -19.36
CA LYS A 174 -9.16 -24.15 -19.22
C LYS A 174 -9.39 -24.85 -20.55
N VAL A 175 -10.42 -24.45 -21.30
CA VAL A 175 -10.85 -25.16 -22.51
C VAL A 175 -9.99 -24.81 -23.72
N VAL A 176 -9.74 -23.50 -23.93
CA VAL A 176 -9.09 -23.03 -25.16
C VAL A 176 -7.55 -23.05 -25.03
N ASN A 177 -7.02 -22.57 -23.91
CA ASN A 177 -5.56 -22.47 -23.74
C ASN A 177 -4.95 -23.78 -23.23
N LEU A 178 -5.66 -24.52 -22.35
CA LEU A 178 -5.13 -25.72 -21.69
C LEU A 178 -5.72 -27.04 -22.19
N GLY A 179 -6.71 -27.01 -23.11
CA GLY A 179 -7.34 -28.20 -23.66
C GLY A 179 -8.13 -29.05 -22.65
N MET A 180 -8.54 -28.45 -21.53
CA MET A 180 -9.30 -29.12 -20.46
C MET A 180 -10.78 -29.27 -20.82
N PRO A 181 -11.53 -30.19 -20.18
CA PRO A 181 -12.99 -30.30 -20.35
C PRO A 181 -13.76 -29.04 -19.94
N GLY A 182 -14.93 -28.80 -20.56
CA GLY A 182 -15.81 -27.67 -20.21
C GLY A 182 -16.42 -26.93 -21.39
N LYS A 183 -16.22 -27.41 -22.64
CA LYS A 183 -16.64 -26.73 -23.88
C LYS A 183 -18.14 -26.43 -23.89
N GLU A 184 -19.01 -27.37 -23.51
CA GLU A 184 -20.47 -27.16 -23.50
C GLU A 184 -20.87 -25.99 -22.57
N ARG A 185 -20.25 -25.91 -21.39
CA ARG A 185 -20.53 -24.80 -20.44
C ARG A 185 -20.00 -23.47 -20.98
N LEU A 186 -18.85 -23.47 -21.65
CA LEU A 186 -18.30 -22.28 -22.29
C LEU A 186 -19.25 -21.73 -23.36
N GLU A 187 -19.78 -22.59 -24.25
CA GLU A 187 -20.77 -22.23 -25.27
C GLU A 187 -22.07 -21.67 -24.67
N VAL A 188 -22.54 -22.24 -23.54
CA VAL A 188 -23.70 -21.71 -22.81
C VAL A 188 -23.43 -20.30 -22.29
N LEU A 189 -22.27 -20.05 -21.70
CA LEU A 189 -21.91 -18.72 -21.21
C LEU A 189 -21.79 -17.70 -22.34
N GLU A 190 -21.18 -18.07 -23.47
CA GLU A 190 -21.08 -17.22 -24.66
C GLU A 190 -22.43 -16.86 -25.26
N SER A 191 -23.42 -17.75 -25.16
CA SER A 191 -24.80 -17.46 -25.58
C SER A 191 -25.61 -16.66 -24.55
N THR A 192 -25.22 -16.68 -23.27
CA THR A 192 -25.94 -16.03 -22.17
C THR A 192 -25.45 -14.60 -21.94
N ILE A 193 -24.14 -14.38 -22.06
CA ILE A 193 -23.54 -13.07 -21.90
C ILE A 193 -23.81 -12.23 -23.17
N PRO A 194 -24.36 -11.01 -23.05
CA PRO A 194 -24.53 -10.15 -24.24
C PRO A 194 -23.20 -9.95 -24.98
N ALA A 195 -23.22 -10.13 -26.28
CA ALA A 195 -22.02 -10.03 -27.12
C ALA A 195 -21.27 -8.68 -26.92
N THR A 196 -22.01 -7.58 -26.77
CA THR A 196 -21.44 -6.25 -26.51
C THR A 196 -20.65 -6.18 -25.20
N VAL A 197 -21.11 -6.84 -24.14
CA VAL A 197 -20.42 -6.88 -22.83
C VAL A 197 -19.14 -7.72 -22.93
N LEU A 198 -19.22 -8.87 -23.60
CA LEU A 198 -18.09 -9.76 -23.77
C LEU A 198 -17.01 -9.16 -24.71
N GLU A 199 -17.42 -8.48 -25.77
CA GLU A 199 -16.52 -7.78 -26.70
C GLU A 199 -15.82 -6.60 -26.02
N ASP A 200 -16.54 -5.80 -25.23
CA ASP A 200 -15.95 -4.69 -24.46
C ASP A 200 -14.91 -5.19 -23.46
N TYR A 201 -15.23 -6.26 -22.73
CA TYR A 201 -14.30 -6.91 -21.81
C TYR A 201 -13.02 -7.41 -22.52
N LYS A 202 -13.17 -8.11 -23.65
CA LYS A 202 -12.04 -8.61 -24.45
C LYS A 202 -11.19 -7.47 -25.02
N LYS A 203 -11.84 -6.39 -25.50
CA LYS A 203 -11.16 -5.21 -26.05
C LYS A 203 -10.34 -4.49 -24.99
N ALA A 204 -10.92 -4.24 -23.81
CA ALA A 204 -10.20 -3.63 -22.70
C ALA A 204 -8.98 -4.48 -22.32
N ARG A 205 -9.16 -5.80 -22.17
CA ARG A 205 -8.12 -6.75 -21.80
C ARG A 205 -6.96 -6.79 -22.79
N ALA A 206 -7.25 -6.91 -24.11
CA ALA A 206 -6.23 -6.92 -25.13
C ALA A 206 -5.40 -5.62 -25.16
N ARG A 207 -6.08 -4.47 -25.00
CA ARG A 207 -5.41 -3.17 -24.88
C ARG A 207 -4.49 -3.12 -23.67
N ASN A 208 -4.99 -3.52 -22.49
CA ASN A 208 -4.23 -3.50 -21.24
C ASN A 208 -3.00 -4.41 -21.35
N HIS A 209 -3.16 -5.63 -21.86
CA HIS A 209 -2.04 -6.53 -22.07
C HIS A 209 -0.97 -5.96 -23.01
N THR A 210 -1.36 -5.20 -24.05
CA THR A 210 -0.42 -4.50 -24.92
C THR A 210 0.35 -3.42 -24.14
N VAL A 211 -0.31 -2.66 -23.28
CA VAL A 211 0.33 -1.65 -22.43
C VAL A 211 1.26 -2.30 -21.39
N ASN A 212 0.84 -3.41 -20.74
CA ASN A 212 1.73 -4.16 -19.85
C ASN A 212 3.04 -4.57 -20.57
N ASN A 213 2.93 -5.05 -21.80
CA ASN A 213 4.11 -5.41 -22.62
C ASN A 213 5.01 -4.21 -22.92
N LEU A 214 4.43 -3.02 -23.19
CA LEU A 214 5.20 -1.79 -23.38
C LEU A 214 5.96 -1.38 -22.12
N MET A 215 5.35 -1.55 -20.94
CA MET A 215 6.03 -1.22 -19.67
C MET A 215 7.28 -2.10 -19.48
N VAL A 216 7.19 -3.41 -19.78
CA VAL A 216 8.36 -4.30 -19.74
C VAL A 216 9.45 -3.87 -20.75
N GLU A 217 9.06 -3.47 -21.96
CA GLU A 217 10.00 -2.93 -22.95
C GLU A 217 10.70 -1.67 -22.44
N TRP A 218 9.95 -0.77 -21.76
CA TRP A 218 10.51 0.47 -21.23
C TRP A 218 11.45 0.27 -20.03
N VAL A 219 11.31 -0.82 -19.29
CA VAL A 219 12.34 -1.25 -18.33
C VAL A 219 13.63 -1.61 -19.09
N ASN A 220 13.56 -2.46 -20.10
CA ASN A 220 14.71 -2.84 -20.91
C ASN A 220 15.37 -1.66 -21.64
N GLU A 221 14.57 -0.64 -22.01
CA GLU A 221 15.07 0.61 -22.62
C GLU A 221 15.65 1.60 -21.58
N GLY A 222 15.54 1.32 -20.27
CA GLY A 222 16.07 2.15 -19.18
C GLY A 222 15.21 3.39 -18.86
N TYR A 223 13.94 3.42 -19.25
CA TYR A 223 13.01 4.50 -18.87
C TYR A 223 12.30 4.24 -17.53
N ILE A 224 12.25 3.00 -17.08
CA ILE A 224 11.65 2.57 -15.83
C ILE A 224 12.72 1.84 -15.01
N ASP A 225 12.96 2.28 -13.79
CA ASP A 225 13.97 1.69 -12.91
C ASP A 225 13.44 0.47 -12.15
N HIS A 226 12.14 0.42 -11.86
CA HIS A 226 11.45 -0.73 -11.30
C HIS A 226 9.98 -0.75 -11.73
N LEU A 227 9.51 -1.93 -12.13
CA LEU A 227 8.14 -2.16 -12.59
C LEU A 227 7.47 -3.23 -11.72
N ILE A 228 6.26 -2.95 -11.24
CA ILE A 228 5.38 -3.97 -10.68
C ILE A 228 4.20 -4.17 -11.63
N LEU A 229 4.05 -5.39 -12.13
CA LEU A 229 2.85 -5.85 -12.82
C LEU A 229 1.95 -6.53 -11.78
N ALA A 230 1.05 -5.72 -11.21
CA ALA A 230 0.15 -6.12 -10.14
C ALA A 230 -1.03 -6.90 -10.71
N GLN A 231 -1.25 -8.12 -10.24
CA GLN A 231 -2.35 -8.93 -10.71
C GLN A 231 -3.60 -8.67 -9.86
N ASP A 232 -4.54 -7.95 -10.44
CA ASP A 232 -5.85 -7.67 -9.85
C ASP A 232 -6.67 -8.97 -9.76
N ASP A 233 -7.67 -9.06 -8.88
CA ASP A 233 -8.49 -10.23 -8.53
C ASP A 233 -8.37 -11.43 -9.49
N ALA A 234 -7.70 -12.47 -9.06
CA ALA A 234 -7.28 -13.62 -9.84
C ALA A 234 -7.94 -14.93 -9.38
N ALA A 235 -7.57 -16.03 -10.02
CA ALA A 235 -7.87 -17.41 -9.62
C ALA A 235 -6.78 -18.31 -10.21
N PRO A 236 -6.66 -19.58 -9.77
CA PRO A 236 -5.66 -20.51 -10.33
C PRO A 236 -5.74 -20.71 -11.85
N TYR A 237 -6.90 -20.42 -12.46
CA TYR A 237 -7.12 -20.46 -13.90
C TYR A 237 -7.86 -19.20 -14.35
N GLY A 238 -7.59 -18.76 -15.59
CA GLY A 238 -8.27 -17.64 -16.20
C GLY A 238 -7.39 -16.89 -17.19
N LEU A 239 -7.95 -15.95 -17.94
CA LEU A 239 -7.23 -15.21 -18.97
C LEU A 239 -6.00 -14.47 -18.42
N HIS A 240 -6.07 -13.96 -17.18
CA HIS A 240 -4.95 -13.31 -16.49
C HIS A 240 -3.72 -14.23 -16.35
N ARG A 241 -3.94 -15.55 -16.10
CA ARG A 241 -2.85 -16.54 -16.02
C ARG A 241 -2.07 -16.61 -17.34
N ALA A 242 -2.78 -16.74 -18.46
CA ALA A 242 -2.15 -16.80 -19.79
C ALA A 242 -1.40 -15.49 -20.12
N GLU A 243 -1.99 -14.35 -19.80
CA GLU A 243 -1.36 -13.04 -19.98
C GLU A 243 -0.11 -12.90 -19.09
N ARG A 244 -0.19 -13.30 -17.82
CA ARG A 244 0.95 -13.29 -16.90
C ARG A 244 2.09 -14.16 -17.40
N GLU A 245 1.81 -15.37 -17.88
CA GLU A 245 2.82 -16.26 -18.43
C GLU A 245 3.56 -15.65 -19.64
N LEU A 246 2.83 -14.97 -20.55
CA LEU A 246 3.43 -14.26 -21.66
C LEU A 246 4.31 -13.09 -21.21
N LEU A 247 3.87 -12.35 -20.18
CA LEU A 247 4.65 -11.25 -19.59
C LEU A 247 5.92 -11.77 -18.91
N LEU A 248 5.83 -12.85 -18.12
CA LEU A 248 7.01 -13.49 -17.51
C LEU A 248 7.99 -14.03 -18.56
N GLN A 249 7.50 -14.63 -19.64
CA GLN A 249 8.36 -15.04 -20.77
C GLN A 249 9.09 -13.84 -21.37
N LYS A 250 8.41 -12.71 -21.53
CA LYS A 250 9.01 -11.48 -22.06
C LYS A 250 10.05 -10.90 -21.10
N VAL A 251 9.76 -10.86 -19.79
CA VAL A 251 10.70 -10.44 -18.75
C VAL A 251 11.98 -11.25 -18.84
N ASN A 252 11.88 -12.58 -18.88
CA ASN A 252 13.03 -13.48 -19.01
C ASN A 252 13.78 -13.29 -20.35
N GLN A 253 13.07 -13.09 -21.47
CA GLN A 253 13.68 -12.87 -22.77
C GLN A 253 14.51 -11.57 -22.84
N LEU A 254 14.12 -10.56 -22.05
CA LEU A 254 14.80 -9.27 -21.99
C LEU A 254 15.83 -9.16 -20.86
N ASP A 255 15.97 -10.21 -20.03
CA ASP A 255 16.91 -10.26 -18.89
C ASP A 255 16.70 -9.10 -17.88
N VAL A 256 15.42 -8.86 -17.50
CA VAL A 256 15.01 -7.75 -16.63
C VAL A 256 14.27 -8.22 -15.36
N GLU A 257 14.47 -9.47 -14.93
CA GLU A 257 13.82 -10.10 -13.78
C GLU A 257 14.09 -9.36 -12.45
N ASP A 258 15.25 -8.76 -12.32
CA ASP A 258 15.64 -7.99 -11.13
C ASP A 258 14.91 -6.65 -11.02
N GLN A 259 14.37 -6.15 -12.14
CA GLN A 259 13.69 -4.86 -12.23
C GLN A 259 12.17 -4.99 -12.38
N VAL A 260 11.65 -6.19 -12.71
CA VAL A 260 10.23 -6.44 -12.93
C VAL A 260 9.70 -7.47 -11.96
N ALA A 261 8.76 -7.06 -11.11
CA ALA A 261 8.03 -7.96 -10.23
C ALA A 261 6.62 -8.21 -10.77
N VAL A 262 6.14 -9.47 -10.65
CA VAL A 262 4.78 -9.87 -11.03
C VAL A 262 4.18 -10.66 -9.88
N PHE A 263 3.11 -10.15 -9.26
CA PHE A 263 2.46 -10.79 -8.11
C PHE A 263 1.00 -10.34 -7.93
N PRO A 264 0.17 -11.13 -7.19
CA PRO A 264 -1.19 -10.74 -6.83
C PRO A 264 -1.23 -9.54 -5.91
N GLY A 265 -2.16 -8.62 -6.18
CA GLY A 265 -2.37 -7.37 -5.46
C GLY A 265 -2.71 -6.23 -6.44
N ALA A 266 -3.03 -5.07 -5.97
CA ALA A 266 -3.24 -3.86 -6.77
C ALA A 266 -3.24 -2.58 -5.94
N ASP A 267 -4.03 -2.54 -4.86
CA ASP A 267 -4.29 -1.31 -4.08
C ASP A 267 -3.11 -0.95 -3.15
N GLU A 268 -2.25 -1.89 -2.80
CA GLU A 268 -1.09 -1.74 -1.91
C GLU A 268 0.17 -1.26 -2.63
N VAL A 269 0.22 -1.38 -3.96
CA VAL A 269 1.46 -1.23 -4.73
C VAL A 269 2.07 0.17 -4.58
N GLY A 270 1.24 1.21 -4.44
CA GLY A 270 1.71 2.55 -4.13
C GLY A 270 2.52 2.59 -2.81
N VAL A 271 2.05 1.90 -1.78
CA VAL A 271 2.75 1.78 -0.47
C VAL A 271 4.07 1.02 -0.63
N VAL A 272 4.06 -0.10 -1.36
CA VAL A 272 5.26 -0.92 -1.63
C VAL A 272 6.34 -0.10 -2.34
N LEU A 273 5.98 0.67 -3.37
CA LEU A 273 6.93 1.48 -4.12
C LEU A 273 7.41 2.73 -3.37
N VAL A 274 6.58 3.33 -2.52
CA VAL A 274 7.01 4.38 -1.57
C VAL A 274 8.06 3.82 -0.61
N SER A 275 7.83 2.62 -0.06
CA SER A 275 8.82 1.94 0.79
C SER A 275 10.12 1.66 0.04
N ARG A 276 10.06 1.17 -1.21
CA ARG A 276 11.24 0.98 -2.05
C ARG A 276 12.04 2.28 -2.24
N PHE A 277 11.34 3.38 -2.50
CA PHE A 277 11.98 4.70 -2.61
C PHE A 277 12.68 5.10 -1.33
N VAL A 278 12.03 4.94 -0.17
CA VAL A 278 12.62 5.21 1.16
C VAL A 278 13.88 4.38 1.39
N ASN A 279 13.82 3.07 1.13
CA ASN A 279 14.96 2.17 1.29
C ASN A 279 16.11 2.52 0.35
N GLN A 280 15.83 2.91 -0.90
CA GLN A 280 16.87 3.40 -1.82
C GLN A 280 17.47 4.72 -1.36
N LEU A 281 16.64 5.68 -0.94
CA LEU A 281 17.06 7.00 -0.45
C LEU A 281 18.01 6.86 0.75
N TYR A 282 17.65 6.01 1.71
CA TYR A 282 18.42 5.81 2.94
C TYR A 282 19.50 4.74 2.81
N LYS A 283 19.57 4.03 1.67
CA LYS A 283 20.53 2.94 1.40
C LYS A 283 20.41 1.80 2.41
N THR A 284 19.18 1.45 2.76
CA THR A 284 18.82 0.36 3.65
C THR A 284 18.19 -0.80 2.89
N SER A 285 18.15 -1.96 3.52
CA SER A 285 17.43 -3.14 3.02
C SER A 285 17.04 -4.01 4.21
N PRO A 286 15.93 -3.67 4.90
CA PRO A 286 15.51 -4.36 6.12
C PRO A 286 15.33 -5.86 5.90
N ALA A 287 15.83 -6.66 6.85
CA ALA A 287 15.78 -8.11 6.84
C ALA A 287 14.50 -8.62 7.50
N PHE A 288 13.70 -9.37 6.76
CA PHE A 288 12.46 -9.95 7.24
C PHE A 288 12.63 -11.43 7.57
N PHE A 289 12.31 -11.82 8.80
CA PHE A 289 12.07 -13.19 9.19
C PHE A 289 10.57 -13.46 9.19
N ILE A 290 10.12 -14.51 8.47
CA ILE A 290 8.70 -14.74 8.17
C ILE A 290 8.19 -15.91 9.00
N GLU A 291 7.10 -15.69 9.76
CA GLU A 291 6.41 -16.70 10.54
C GLU A 291 4.94 -16.79 10.08
N TYR A 292 4.48 -18.03 9.81
CA TYR A 292 3.10 -18.30 9.39
C TYR A 292 2.33 -18.89 10.57
N GLY A 293 1.20 -18.27 10.94
CA GLY A 293 0.38 -18.70 12.07
C GLY A 293 -0.32 -20.04 11.89
N GLY A 294 -0.56 -20.46 10.63
CA GLY A 294 -1.15 -21.76 10.32
C GLY A 294 -0.22 -22.60 9.46
N VAL A 295 -0.22 -23.93 9.65
CA VAL A 295 0.70 -24.87 8.99
C VAL A 295 0.61 -24.89 7.45
N HIS A 296 -0.52 -24.44 6.88
CA HIS A 296 -0.68 -24.33 5.42
C HIS A 296 -0.34 -22.94 4.86
N GLY A 297 0.18 -22.02 5.69
CA GLY A 297 0.44 -20.63 5.27
C GLY A 297 1.32 -20.49 4.03
N LYS A 298 2.40 -21.28 3.93
CA LYS A 298 3.33 -21.19 2.79
C LYS A 298 2.71 -21.59 1.46
N ASP A 299 2.02 -22.73 1.44
CA ASP A 299 1.47 -23.33 0.21
C ASP A 299 0.05 -22.85 -0.10
N TRP A 300 -0.53 -22.04 0.77
CA TRP A 300 -1.86 -21.50 0.61
C TRP A 300 -1.94 -20.62 -0.64
N ILE A 301 -2.99 -20.82 -1.43
CA ILE A 301 -3.40 -19.89 -2.47
C ILE A 301 -4.59 -19.12 -1.90
N ALA A 302 -4.38 -17.85 -1.61
CA ALA A 302 -5.40 -17.01 -1.01
C ALA A 302 -6.58 -16.77 -1.99
N PRO A 303 -7.79 -16.52 -1.48
CA PRO A 303 -8.91 -16.12 -2.33
C PRO A 303 -8.56 -14.88 -3.16
N PHE A 304 -8.94 -14.90 -4.43
CA PHE A 304 -8.62 -13.87 -5.44
C PHE A 304 -7.14 -13.80 -5.86
N GLU A 305 -6.36 -14.83 -5.57
CA GLU A 305 -4.96 -14.96 -5.98
C GLU A 305 -4.71 -16.25 -6.78
N ASP A 306 -3.54 -16.38 -7.40
CA ASP A 306 -3.21 -17.51 -8.28
C ASP A 306 -1.80 -18.06 -8.06
N THR A 307 -1.11 -17.58 -7.03
CA THR A 307 0.22 -18.05 -6.61
C THR A 307 0.18 -18.52 -5.17
N THR A 308 1.20 -19.29 -4.75
CA THR A 308 1.38 -19.60 -3.33
C THR A 308 1.62 -18.32 -2.53
N PHE A 309 1.14 -18.30 -1.32
CA PHE A 309 1.24 -17.10 -0.48
C PHE A 309 2.71 -16.78 -0.14
N ASP A 310 3.56 -17.81 0.06
CA ASP A 310 5.01 -17.62 0.26
C ASP A 310 5.68 -16.90 -0.92
N TYR A 311 5.33 -17.25 -2.17
CA TYR A 311 5.80 -16.51 -3.35
C TYR A 311 5.40 -15.04 -3.29
N ASN A 312 4.13 -14.78 -2.94
CA ASN A 312 3.60 -13.42 -2.83
C ASN A 312 4.32 -12.63 -1.73
N VAL A 313 4.56 -13.22 -0.55
CA VAL A 313 5.31 -12.62 0.57
C VAL A 313 6.72 -12.21 0.14
N GLN A 314 7.48 -13.12 -0.48
CA GLN A 314 8.84 -12.83 -0.92
C GLN A 314 8.88 -11.70 -1.96
N LYS A 315 7.93 -11.70 -2.92
CA LYS A 315 7.86 -10.65 -3.94
C LYS A 315 7.53 -9.27 -3.36
N HIS A 316 6.62 -9.18 -2.39
CA HIS A 316 6.31 -7.92 -1.72
C HIS A 316 7.52 -7.38 -0.93
N ILE A 317 8.20 -8.23 -0.15
CA ILE A 317 9.39 -7.82 0.62
C ILE A 317 10.47 -7.26 -0.30
N VAL A 318 10.83 -7.98 -1.36
CA VAL A 318 11.86 -7.55 -2.31
C VAL A 318 11.44 -6.28 -3.05
N SER A 319 10.16 -6.17 -3.45
CA SER A 319 9.65 -4.99 -4.13
C SER A 319 9.61 -3.75 -3.24
N ALA A 320 9.41 -3.92 -1.92
CA ALA A 320 9.48 -2.84 -0.94
C ALA A 320 10.94 -2.41 -0.61
N GLY A 321 11.96 -3.08 -1.16
CA GLY A 321 13.37 -2.81 -0.89
C GLY A 321 13.97 -3.60 0.26
N GLY A 322 13.22 -4.52 0.88
CA GLY A 322 13.67 -5.44 1.91
C GLY A 322 14.31 -6.72 1.35
N ARG A 323 14.74 -7.58 2.25
CA ARG A 323 15.27 -8.91 1.97
C ARG A 323 14.72 -9.94 2.95
N VAL A 324 14.63 -11.20 2.53
CA VAL A 324 14.21 -12.30 3.40
C VAL A 324 15.44 -12.95 4.04
N VAL A 325 15.33 -13.36 5.30
CA VAL A 325 16.35 -14.12 6.04
C VAL A 325 15.76 -15.40 6.62
N ASP A 326 16.59 -16.46 6.67
CA ASP A 326 16.20 -17.76 7.21
C ASP A 326 16.48 -17.92 8.72
N ASN A 327 17.34 -17.05 9.26
CA ASN A 327 17.70 -17.07 10.67
C ASN A 327 17.09 -15.87 11.40
N GLU A 328 16.36 -16.15 12.47
CA GLU A 328 15.70 -15.13 13.31
C GLU A 328 16.66 -14.07 13.87
N ASP A 329 17.89 -14.49 14.22
CA ASP A 329 18.89 -13.58 14.79
C ASP A 329 19.38 -12.52 13.77
N ASP A 330 19.21 -12.78 12.47
CA ASP A 330 19.61 -11.87 11.38
C ASP A 330 18.46 -10.91 10.97
N ALA A 331 17.30 -10.98 11.64
CA ALA A 331 16.13 -10.21 11.31
C ALA A 331 16.14 -8.81 11.92
N ASP A 332 15.82 -7.82 11.09
CA ASP A 332 15.44 -6.48 11.54
C ASP A 332 13.94 -6.43 11.87
N ILE A 333 13.13 -7.21 11.14
CA ILE A 333 11.66 -7.25 11.25
C ILE A 333 11.18 -8.70 11.33
N HIS A 334 10.38 -9.02 12.34
CA HIS A 334 9.60 -10.25 12.42
C HIS A 334 8.25 -10.03 11.74
N LEU A 335 8.01 -10.71 10.62
CA LEU A 335 6.74 -10.65 9.89
C LEU A 335 5.87 -11.85 10.29
N LEU A 336 4.86 -11.59 11.11
CA LEU A 336 3.90 -12.58 11.57
C LEU A 336 2.65 -12.53 10.68
N LEU A 337 2.25 -13.68 10.14
CA LEU A 337 1.17 -13.78 9.17
C LEU A 337 0.05 -14.66 9.69
N ASN A 338 -1.14 -14.07 9.87
CA ASN A 338 -2.35 -14.80 10.24
C ASN A 338 -2.88 -15.58 9.03
N THR A 339 -2.45 -16.84 8.89
CA THR A 339 -2.70 -17.73 7.76
C THR A 339 -3.52 -18.95 8.16
N PRO A 340 -4.04 -19.76 7.19
CA PRO A 340 -4.89 -20.89 7.50
C PRO A 340 -4.25 -21.96 8.37
N SER A 341 -5.04 -22.49 9.31
CA SER A 341 -4.72 -23.66 10.13
C SER A 341 -4.69 -24.94 9.30
N GLU A 342 -4.06 -25.97 9.84
CA GLU A 342 -4.18 -27.33 9.31
C GLU A 342 -5.64 -27.82 9.43
N SER A 343 -6.09 -28.60 8.46
CA SER A 343 -7.42 -29.19 8.49
C SER A 343 -7.60 -30.08 9.74
N GLY A 344 -8.55 -29.74 10.59
CA GLY A 344 -8.84 -30.44 11.85
C GLY A 344 -8.14 -29.88 13.08
N THR A 345 -7.27 -28.89 12.95
CA THR A 345 -6.69 -28.15 14.07
C THR A 345 -7.66 -27.05 14.54
N PRO A 346 -7.90 -26.91 15.85
CA PRO A 346 -8.69 -25.80 16.38
C PRO A 346 -8.05 -24.44 16.00
N ARG A 347 -8.82 -23.58 15.36
CA ARG A 347 -8.35 -22.25 14.93
C ARG A 347 -7.92 -21.37 16.10
N LEU A 348 -8.51 -21.59 17.28
CA LEU A 348 -8.20 -20.86 18.51
C LEU A 348 -6.74 -21.07 18.95
N GLU A 349 -6.21 -22.29 18.86
CA GLU A 349 -4.82 -22.58 19.23
C GLU A 349 -3.82 -21.79 18.37
N ASP A 350 -4.04 -21.70 17.05
CA ASP A 350 -3.18 -20.90 16.17
C ASP A 350 -3.21 -19.41 16.53
N ILE A 351 -4.39 -18.87 16.93
CA ILE A 351 -4.53 -17.49 17.37
C ILE A 351 -3.73 -17.25 18.66
N GLU A 352 -3.93 -18.12 19.67
CA GLU A 352 -3.24 -18.02 20.97
C GLU A 352 -1.69 -18.09 20.77
N GLU A 353 -1.20 -18.98 19.91
CA GLU A 353 0.23 -19.11 19.60
C GLU A 353 0.77 -17.85 18.91
N LEU A 354 0.06 -17.31 17.91
CA LEU A 354 0.50 -16.13 17.16
C LEU A 354 0.48 -14.87 18.04
N VAL A 355 -0.53 -14.71 18.90
CA VAL A 355 -0.64 -13.59 19.85
C VAL A 355 0.45 -13.70 20.94
N ALA A 356 0.67 -14.90 21.50
CA ALA A 356 1.74 -15.12 22.47
C ALA A 356 3.12 -14.82 21.88
N ARG A 357 3.37 -15.25 20.63
CA ARG A 357 4.62 -14.94 19.90
C ARG A 357 4.78 -13.43 19.66
N THR A 358 3.70 -12.74 19.26
CA THR A 358 3.71 -11.28 19.12
C THR A 358 4.09 -10.58 20.43
N ASN A 359 3.49 -11.01 21.55
CA ASN A 359 3.76 -10.45 22.88
C ASN A 359 5.21 -10.70 23.34
N GLU A 360 5.73 -11.91 23.11
CA GLU A 360 7.13 -12.27 23.40
C GLU A 360 8.10 -11.33 22.65
N LEU A 361 7.93 -11.20 21.34
CA LEU A 361 8.80 -10.41 20.48
C LEU A 361 8.74 -8.91 20.83
N THR A 362 7.55 -8.34 20.94
CA THR A 362 7.36 -6.92 21.26
C THR A 362 7.87 -6.58 22.65
N THR A 363 7.70 -7.47 23.63
CA THR A 363 8.23 -7.29 25.02
C THR A 363 9.75 -7.38 25.06
N SER A 364 10.36 -8.18 24.20
CA SER A 364 11.83 -8.27 24.05
C SER A 364 12.43 -7.14 23.21
N GLY A 365 11.62 -6.19 22.74
CA GLY A 365 12.05 -5.02 21.95
C GLY A 365 12.34 -5.32 20.49
N LYS A 366 11.83 -6.44 19.95
CA LYS A 366 11.91 -6.78 18.54
C LYS A 366 10.88 -5.99 17.73
N GLN A 367 11.20 -5.64 16.48
CA GLN A 367 10.27 -5.01 15.55
C GLN A 367 9.33 -6.09 14.95
N VAL A 368 8.03 -5.93 15.15
CA VAL A 368 7.02 -6.92 14.73
C VAL A 368 6.04 -6.27 13.76
N ALA A 369 5.89 -6.86 12.59
CA ALA A 369 4.87 -6.51 11.59
C ALA A 369 3.85 -7.66 11.47
N ILE A 370 2.57 -7.34 11.40
CA ILE A 370 1.48 -8.33 11.38
C ILE A 370 0.65 -8.19 10.11
N GLY A 371 0.63 -9.23 9.28
CA GLY A 371 -0.31 -9.37 8.17
C GLY A 371 -1.50 -10.24 8.57
N ASP A 372 -2.65 -9.63 8.81
CA ASP A 372 -3.91 -10.34 9.08
C ASP A 372 -4.62 -10.65 7.75
N VAL A 373 -4.14 -11.70 7.08
CA VAL A 373 -4.43 -12.00 5.66
C VAL A 373 -5.48 -13.08 5.45
N LEU A 374 -5.95 -13.71 6.54
CA LEU A 374 -6.82 -14.90 6.47
C LEU A 374 -8.21 -14.60 5.90
N ILE A 375 -8.80 -13.47 6.28
CA ILE A 375 -10.18 -13.14 5.94
C ILE A 375 -10.24 -11.99 4.93
N VAL A 376 -10.82 -12.26 3.78
CA VAL A 376 -10.95 -11.24 2.72
C VAL A 376 -11.83 -10.07 3.16
N ASN A 377 -11.38 -8.85 2.88
CA ASN A 377 -12.06 -7.57 3.09
C ASN A 377 -12.27 -7.13 4.54
N LYS A 378 -11.70 -7.82 5.53
CA LYS A 378 -11.82 -7.47 6.94
C LYS A 378 -10.77 -8.17 7.79
N ALA A 379 -10.49 -7.61 8.97
CA ALA A 379 -9.69 -8.28 9.98
C ALA A 379 -10.32 -9.58 10.49
N ASP A 380 -9.51 -10.54 10.92
CA ASP A 380 -9.97 -11.69 11.71
C ASP A 380 -10.32 -11.20 13.13
N GLU A 381 -11.61 -11.04 13.39
CA GLU A 381 -12.12 -10.47 14.65
C GLU A 381 -11.63 -11.21 15.89
N ALA A 382 -11.53 -12.55 15.83
CA ALA A 382 -11.05 -13.33 16.95
C ALA A 382 -9.56 -13.06 17.23
N PHE A 383 -8.74 -13.02 16.18
CA PHE A 383 -7.31 -12.71 16.28
C PHE A 383 -7.07 -11.28 16.80
N VAL A 384 -7.72 -10.28 16.20
CA VAL A 384 -7.50 -8.87 16.59
C VAL A 384 -8.00 -8.56 17.98
N THR A 385 -9.09 -9.19 18.44
CA THR A 385 -9.59 -9.03 19.80
C THR A 385 -8.58 -9.56 20.82
N GLU A 386 -8.10 -10.78 20.65
CA GLU A 386 -7.09 -11.39 21.52
C GLU A 386 -5.77 -10.60 21.49
N LEU A 387 -5.37 -10.13 20.30
CA LEU A 387 -4.17 -9.29 20.14
C LEU A 387 -4.29 -7.99 20.95
N ALA A 388 -5.42 -7.28 20.86
CA ALA A 388 -5.63 -6.01 21.55
C ALA A 388 -5.73 -6.15 23.09
N GLU A 389 -6.19 -7.31 23.57
CA GLU A 389 -6.26 -7.59 25.02
C GLU A 389 -4.90 -8.01 25.61
N THR A 390 -4.00 -8.56 24.77
CA THR A 390 -2.76 -9.19 25.23
C THR A 390 -1.51 -8.36 24.97
N VAL A 391 -1.49 -7.64 23.83
CA VAL A 391 -0.30 -6.94 23.31
C VAL A 391 -0.50 -5.43 23.39
N ASP A 392 0.55 -4.71 23.79
CA ASP A 392 0.60 -3.26 23.63
C ASP A 392 0.68 -2.91 22.14
N LEU A 393 -0.43 -2.45 21.56
CA LEU A 393 -0.54 -2.19 20.11
C LEU A 393 0.43 -1.12 19.63
N THR A 394 0.90 -0.22 20.50
CA THR A 394 1.88 0.81 20.12
C THR A 394 3.28 0.26 19.89
N LYS A 395 3.55 -0.99 20.30
CA LYS A 395 4.81 -1.71 20.04
C LYS A 395 4.81 -2.51 18.74
N ILE A 396 3.67 -2.55 18.04
CA ILE A 396 3.56 -3.18 16.72
C ILE A 396 4.06 -2.19 15.67
N LEU A 397 5.02 -2.61 14.85
CA LEU A 397 5.62 -1.78 13.81
C LEU A 397 4.66 -1.52 12.64
N ALA A 398 3.88 -2.53 12.25
CA ALA A 398 2.89 -2.42 11.19
C ALA A 398 1.80 -3.49 11.34
N TYR A 399 0.58 -3.13 10.96
CA TYR A 399 -0.57 -4.03 10.90
C TYR A 399 -1.43 -3.72 9.68
N SER A 400 -2.00 -4.73 9.02
CA SER A 400 -3.10 -4.58 8.07
C SER A 400 -3.91 -5.87 7.95
N GLY A 401 -5.26 -5.72 7.89
CA GLY A 401 -6.23 -6.80 7.69
C GLY A 401 -7.32 -6.45 6.67
N TRP A 402 -6.98 -5.69 5.62
CA TRP A 402 -7.96 -5.19 4.67
C TRP A 402 -7.69 -5.67 3.24
N ASN A 403 -8.79 -5.92 2.49
CA ASN A 403 -8.87 -6.34 1.11
C ASN A 403 -8.43 -7.80 0.91
N THR A 404 -7.73 -8.15 -0.15
CA THR A 404 -7.17 -9.49 -0.38
C THR A 404 -5.90 -9.71 0.44
N ALA A 405 -5.43 -10.94 0.51
CA ALA A 405 -4.22 -11.28 1.27
C ALA A 405 -3.00 -10.47 0.79
N GLY A 406 -2.79 -10.35 -0.54
CA GLY A 406 -1.71 -9.55 -1.12
C GLY A 406 -1.81 -8.07 -0.78
N ASN A 407 -3.02 -7.49 -0.81
CA ASN A 407 -3.19 -6.07 -0.43
C ASN A 407 -2.85 -5.82 1.05
N ALA A 408 -3.35 -6.66 1.97
CA ALA A 408 -3.02 -6.55 3.38
C ALA A 408 -1.52 -6.74 3.63
N LEU A 409 -0.93 -7.74 3.00
CA LEU A 409 0.51 -8.05 3.06
C LEU A 409 1.36 -6.86 2.60
N GLY A 410 1.07 -6.29 1.43
CA GLY A 410 1.87 -5.20 0.87
C GLY A 410 1.80 -3.91 1.69
N ILE A 411 0.64 -3.60 2.30
CA ILE A 411 0.52 -2.49 3.25
C ILE A 411 1.39 -2.74 4.48
N THR A 412 1.31 -3.95 5.06
CA THR A 412 2.10 -4.33 6.24
C THR A 412 3.60 -4.26 5.96
N VAL A 413 4.06 -4.92 4.90
CA VAL A 413 5.48 -4.97 4.50
C VAL A 413 6.01 -3.58 4.16
N GLY A 414 5.25 -2.80 3.36
CA GLY A 414 5.68 -1.47 2.95
C GLY A 414 5.77 -0.49 4.12
N HIS A 415 4.78 -0.50 5.04
CA HIS A 415 4.84 0.33 6.25
C HIS A 415 6.03 -0.07 7.14
N ALA A 416 6.19 -1.37 7.43
CA ALA A 416 7.27 -1.88 8.25
C ALA A 416 8.65 -1.52 7.68
N ALA A 417 8.89 -1.81 6.41
CA ALA A 417 10.19 -1.55 5.78
C ALA A 417 10.52 -0.05 5.70
N ALA A 418 9.55 0.81 5.37
CA ALA A 418 9.78 2.26 5.31
C ALA A 418 10.09 2.84 6.70
N ARG A 419 9.32 2.44 7.74
CA ARG A 419 9.55 2.91 9.10
C ARG A 419 10.89 2.43 9.66
N THR A 420 11.26 1.16 9.46
CA THR A 420 12.57 0.62 9.86
C THR A 420 13.71 1.38 9.20
N ALA A 421 13.64 1.61 7.89
CA ALA A 421 14.65 2.37 7.17
C ALA A 421 14.87 3.78 7.74
N PHE A 422 13.78 4.47 8.11
CA PHE A 422 13.88 5.77 8.78
C PHE A 422 14.54 5.66 10.16
N LEU A 423 14.14 4.68 10.98
CA LEU A 423 14.70 4.49 12.32
C LEU A 423 16.19 4.14 12.28
N GLU A 424 16.67 3.45 11.26
CA GLU A 424 18.10 3.17 11.06
C GLU A 424 18.91 4.43 10.67
N GLN A 425 18.32 5.35 9.90
CA GLN A 425 19.02 6.54 9.37
C GLN A 425 18.74 7.83 10.13
N GLN A 426 17.92 7.79 11.16
CA GLN A 426 17.44 8.96 11.89
C GLN A 426 18.53 9.84 12.50
N SER A 427 19.75 9.33 12.75
CA SER A 427 20.85 10.12 13.34
C SER A 427 21.21 11.37 12.52
N GLY A 428 20.82 11.42 11.23
CA GLY A 428 20.99 12.57 10.34
C GLY A 428 19.92 13.64 10.48
N PHE A 429 18.83 13.38 11.20
CA PHE A 429 17.65 14.26 11.25
C PHE A 429 17.53 15.02 12.59
N GLY A 430 16.68 16.04 12.61
CA GLY A 430 16.32 16.79 13.83
C GLY A 430 15.15 16.15 14.56
N VAL A 431 15.05 16.40 15.89
CA VAL A 431 13.95 15.89 16.74
C VAL A 431 12.55 16.25 16.20
N PRO A 432 12.30 17.45 15.62
CA PRO A 432 10.98 17.75 15.03
C PRO A 432 10.56 16.78 13.93
N LEU A 433 11.50 16.24 13.13
CA LEU A 433 11.16 15.25 12.12
C LEU A 433 10.85 13.88 12.76
N TYR A 434 11.49 13.53 13.88
CA TYR A 434 11.15 12.31 14.64
C TYR A 434 9.72 12.37 15.18
N GLU A 435 9.33 13.52 15.77
CA GLU A 435 7.98 13.76 16.27
C GLU A 435 6.96 13.60 15.13
N GLN A 436 7.13 14.36 14.05
CA GLN A 436 6.23 14.29 12.89
C GLN A 436 6.14 12.88 12.28
N ALA A 437 7.27 12.18 12.14
CA ALA A 437 7.28 10.83 11.60
C ALA A 437 6.60 9.82 12.55
N ALA A 438 6.74 10.00 13.86
CA ALA A 438 6.08 9.18 14.87
C ALA A 438 4.57 9.44 14.91
N GLU A 439 4.11 10.69 14.88
CA GLU A 439 2.68 11.03 14.76
C GLU A 439 2.06 10.30 13.57
N ASN A 440 2.61 10.46 12.37
CA ASN A 440 2.10 9.80 11.17
C ASN A 440 2.12 8.26 11.27
N HIS A 441 3.11 7.68 11.96
CA HIS A 441 3.19 6.24 12.19
C HIS A 441 2.05 5.75 13.09
N TYR A 442 1.84 6.39 14.26
CA TYR A 442 0.80 5.96 15.22
C TYR A 442 -0.61 6.29 14.73
N GLU A 443 -0.81 7.40 14.03
CA GLU A 443 -2.06 7.71 13.34
C GLU A 443 -2.40 6.64 12.30
N PHE A 444 -1.42 6.21 11.50
CA PHE A 444 -1.64 5.15 10.51
C PHE A 444 -1.89 3.79 11.17
N LEU A 445 -1.22 3.48 12.26
CA LEU A 445 -1.45 2.24 13.03
C LEU A 445 -2.85 2.23 13.64
N LEU A 446 -3.29 3.30 14.30
CA LEU A 446 -4.67 3.47 14.80
C LEU A 446 -5.68 3.37 13.66
N HIS A 447 -5.42 4.03 12.54
CA HIS A 447 -6.24 3.94 11.34
C HIS A 447 -6.45 2.48 10.93
N ARG A 448 -5.38 1.65 10.90
CA ARG A 448 -5.50 0.25 10.45
C ARG A 448 -6.43 -0.54 11.35
N PHE A 449 -6.29 -0.48 12.69
CA PHE A 449 -7.19 -1.18 13.61
C PHE A 449 -8.63 -0.66 13.52
N ALA A 450 -8.83 0.64 13.57
CA ALA A 450 -10.16 1.24 13.49
C ALA A 450 -10.85 0.96 12.14
N LYS A 451 -10.08 0.90 11.03
CA LYS A 451 -10.61 0.65 9.69
C LYS A 451 -10.83 -0.84 9.41
N ASP A 452 -9.83 -1.68 9.67
CA ASP A 452 -9.87 -3.09 9.25
C ASP A 452 -10.73 -3.93 10.18
N GLN A 453 -10.74 -3.64 11.46
CA GLN A 453 -11.65 -4.23 12.45
C GLN A 453 -12.91 -3.37 12.67
N GLY A 454 -12.78 -2.13 13.11
CA GLY A 454 -13.92 -1.29 13.50
C GLY A 454 -14.86 -1.03 12.33
N TYR A 455 -14.36 -0.54 11.20
CA TYR A 455 -15.23 -0.31 10.04
C TYR A 455 -15.77 -1.63 9.48
N LYS A 456 -14.89 -2.57 9.15
CA LYS A 456 -15.26 -3.74 8.35
C LYS A 456 -16.07 -4.79 9.13
N ASN A 457 -15.83 -4.96 10.42
CA ASN A 457 -16.57 -5.92 11.25
C ASN A 457 -17.76 -5.31 12.00
N VAL A 458 -17.75 -4.00 12.30
CA VAL A 458 -18.79 -3.35 13.11
C VAL A 458 -19.64 -2.38 12.28
N VAL A 459 -19.03 -1.34 11.70
CA VAL A 459 -19.77 -0.25 11.05
C VAL A 459 -20.34 -0.65 9.69
N HIS A 460 -19.59 -1.36 8.86
CA HIS A 460 -20.02 -1.78 7.53
C HIS A 460 -21.27 -2.72 7.56
N PRO A 461 -21.34 -3.76 8.42
CA PRO A 461 -22.56 -4.54 8.56
C PRO A 461 -23.76 -3.72 9.04
N ALA A 462 -23.55 -2.78 9.97
CA ALA A 462 -24.60 -1.87 10.43
C ALA A 462 -25.07 -0.92 9.31
N ALA A 463 -24.15 -0.38 8.51
CA ALA A 463 -24.48 0.43 7.33
C ALA A 463 -25.26 -0.36 6.27
N ARG A 464 -24.88 -1.63 6.02
CA ARG A 464 -25.61 -2.53 5.13
C ARG A 464 -27.05 -2.77 5.61
N ALA A 465 -27.25 -3.02 6.91
CA ALA A 465 -28.59 -3.16 7.50
C ALA A 465 -29.41 -1.87 7.37
N TYR A 466 -28.79 -0.72 7.58
CA TYR A 466 -29.44 0.60 7.42
C TYR A 466 -29.84 0.86 5.95
N ILE A 467 -28.96 0.59 5.00
CA ILE A 467 -29.23 0.68 3.56
C ILE A 467 -30.45 -0.16 3.18
N GLY A 468 -30.57 -1.40 3.69
CA GLY A 468 -31.73 -2.25 3.48
C GLY A 468 -33.04 -1.65 3.99
N GLN A 469 -33.01 -0.94 5.13
CA GLN A 469 -34.20 -0.27 5.69
C GLN A 469 -34.67 0.93 4.86
N ILE A 470 -33.74 1.67 4.25
CA ILE A 470 -34.05 2.87 3.46
C ILE A 470 -34.21 2.58 1.96
N GLY A 471 -34.06 1.31 1.54
CA GLY A 471 -34.22 0.87 0.15
C GLY A 471 -33.15 1.44 -0.79
N ALA A 472 -31.89 1.57 -0.35
CA ALA A 472 -30.74 1.95 -1.18
C ALA A 472 -29.95 0.71 -1.62
N SER A 473 -29.10 0.84 -2.65
CA SER A 473 -28.11 -0.16 -3.07
C SER A 473 -26.78 0.07 -2.35
N GLU A 474 -26.10 -0.98 -1.92
CA GLU A 474 -24.76 -0.88 -1.34
C GLU A 474 -23.67 -0.50 -2.38
N TRP A 475 -23.95 -0.73 -3.67
CA TRP A 475 -23.03 -0.49 -4.78
C TRP A 475 -23.21 0.88 -5.44
N ASP A 476 -24.40 1.49 -5.27
CA ASP A 476 -24.70 2.85 -5.73
C ASP A 476 -25.76 3.47 -4.81
N LEU A 477 -25.31 4.33 -3.90
CA LEU A 477 -26.17 5.00 -2.93
C LEU A 477 -27.06 6.09 -3.56
N GLY A 478 -26.74 6.58 -4.75
CA GLY A 478 -27.49 7.59 -5.47
C GLY A 478 -27.82 8.80 -4.60
N ASN A 479 -29.10 9.19 -4.55
CA ASN A 479 -29.59 10.32 -3.74
C ASN A 479 -29.64 10.03 -2.22
N LYS A 480 -29.23 8.86 -1.76
CA LYS A 480 -29.12 8.47 -0.35
C LYS A 480 -27.69 8.62 0.20
N TYR A 481 -26.74 9.04 -0.65
CA TYR A 481 -25.34 9.15 -0.27
C TYR A 481 -25.15 9.97 1.03
N ASP A 482 -25.66 11.19 1.11
CA ASP A 482 -25.46 12.05 2.29
C ASP A 482 -26.01 11.44 3.59
N LEU A 483 -27.13 10.73 3.48
CA LEU A 483 -27.77 10.07 4.62
C LEU A 483 -26.92 8.90 5.13
N VAL A 484 -26.43 8.05 4.22
CA VAL A 484 -25.60 6.90 4.56
C VAL A 484 -24.20 7.36 4.99
N ASN A 485 -23.65 8.38 4.34
CA ASN A 485 -22.36 8.97 4.72
C ASN A 485 -22.40 9.52 6.16
N SER A 486 -23.47 10.23 6.53
CA SER A 486 -23.64 10.74 7.90
C SER A 486 -23.75 9.59 8.92
N PHE A 487 -24.48 8.52 8.59
CA PHE A 487 -24.59 7.32 9.43
C PHE A 487 -23.23 6.64 9.65
N VAL A 488 -22.43 6.48 8.57
CA VAL A 488 -21.09 5.90 8.65
C VAL A 488 -20.15 6.79 9.44
N LYS A 489 -20.19 8.10 9.19
CA LYS A 489 -19.35 9.09 9.89
C LYS A 489 -19.54 9.02 11.40
N GLU A 490 -20.77 9.07 11.90
CA GLU A 490 -21.07 9.01 13.34
C GLU A 490 -20.50 7.74 13.97
N ARG A 491 -20.74 6.59 13.35
CA ARG A 491 -20.37 5.29 13.91
C ARG A 491 -18.89 5.00 13.81
N LEU A 492 -18.25 5.34 12.69
CA LEU A 492 -16.83 5.09 12.52
C LEU A 492 -15.99 6.04 13.38
N THR A 493 -16.46 7.27 13.60
CA THR A 493 -15.84 8.17 14.60
C THR A 493 -15.89 7.54 15.99
N ALA A 494 -17.05 7.00 16.41
CA ALA A 494 -17.18 6.32 17.70
C ALA A 494 -16.26 5.08 17.81
N GLU A 495 -16.20 4.27 16.75
CA GLU A 495 -15.29 3.11 16.71
C GLU A 495 -13.82 3.53 16.75
N THR A 496 -13.43 4.63 16.13
CA THR A 496 -12.05 5.14 16.21
C THR A 496 -11.70 5.57 17.64
N VAL A 497 -12.64 6.20 18.35
CA VAL A 497 -12.47 6.53 19.78
C VAL A 497 -12.37 5.26 20.63
N ASN A 498 -13.13 4.20 20.31
CA ASN A 498 -13.00 2.90 21.01
C ASN A 498 -11.63 2.27 20.78
N TRP A 499 -11.07 2.36 19.57
CA TRP A 499 -9.72 1.84 19.28
C TRP A 499 -8.62 2.72 19.87
N TYR A 500 -8.83 4.04 19.98
CA TYR A 500 -7.87 4.97 20.57
C TYR A 500 -7.52 4.62 22.03
N GLN A 501 -8.41 4.00 22.82
CA GLN A 501 -8.13 3.57 24.20
C GLN A 501 -6.88 2.68 24.35
N TYR A 502 -6.48 1.96 23.28
CA TYR A 502 -5.27 1.13 23.28
C TYR A 502 -4.00 1.94 23.00
N PHE A 503 -4.14 3.20 22.63
CA PHE A 503 -3.06 4.16 22.35
C PHE A 503 -2.96 5.27 23.39
N ASP A 504 -4.05 5.54 24.11
CA ASP A 504 -4.19 6.63 25.08
C ASP A 504 -3.17 6.53 26.21
N ASP A 505 -2.51 7.63 26.55
CA ASP A 505 -1.50 7.76 27.61
C ASP A 505 -0.31 6.76 27.48
N LYS A 506 -0.01 6.32 26.24
CA LYS A 506 1.13 5.43 25.97
C LYS A 506 2.38 6.23 25.68
N GLU A 507 3.48 5.87 26.39
CA GLU A 507 4.82 6.34 26.06
C GLU A 507 5.36 5.58 24.84
N VAL A 508 5.72 6.29 23.79
CA VAL A 508 6.14 5.74 22.51
C VAL A 508 7.52 6.25 22.11
N TYR A 509 8.31 5.37 21.49
CA TYR A 509 9.61 5.71 20.95
C TYR A 509 9.45 6.48 19.65
N ILE A 510 10.08 7.67 19.57
CA ILE A 510 10.03 8.51 18.38
C ILE A 510 11.33 8.50 17.57
N GLY A 511 12.46 8.20 18.20
CA GLY A 511 13.75 8.18 17.53
C GLY A 511 14.94 8.25 18.48
N SER A 512 16.16 8.14 17.92
CA SER A 512 17.41 8.31 18.68
C SER A 512 18.42 9.21 17.98
N ARG A 513 19.24 9.91 18.75
CA ARG A 513 20.37 10.70 18.25
C ARG A 513 21.62 10.42 19.04
N GLY A 514 22.59 9.77 18.43
CA GLY A 514 23.75 9.23 19.12
C GLY A 514 23.33 8.14 20.14
N ASN A 515 23.64 8.34 21.41
CA ASN A 515 23.27 7.39 22.49
C ASN A 515 22.02 7.85 23.28
N LYS A 516 21.22 8.79 22.75
CA LYS A 516 20.03 9.31 23.43
C LYS A 516 18.79 8.94 22.64
N ASP A 517 17.93 8.17 23.31
CA ASP A 517 16.59 7.86 22.83
C ASP A 517 15.60 8.97 23.20
N PHE A 518 14.61 9.17 22.35
CA PHE A 518 13.54 10.14 22.53
C PHE A 518 12.20 9.42 22.56
N TYR A 519 11.41 9.81 23.54
CA TYR A 519 10.06 9.27 23.76
C TYR A 519 9.08 10.42 23.86
N LYS A 520 7.84 10.16 23.54
CA LYS A 520 6.68 11.04 23.68
C LYS A 520 5.50 10.23 24.20
N THR A 521 4.52 10.90 24.78
CA THR A 521 3.26 10.28 25.18
C THR A 521 2.17 10.62 24.17
N ILE A 522 1.40 9.65 23.74
CA ILE A 522 0.18 9.89 22.94
C ILE A 522 -0.86 10.48 23.88
N SER A 523 -1.07 11.80 23.81
CA SER A 523 -1.81 12.58 24.82
C SER A 523 -3.28 12.77 24.47
N SER A 524 -3.63 12.80 23.18
CA SER A 524 -5.01 12.98 22.73
C SER A 524 -5.28 12.50 21.32
N LEU A 525 -6.56 12.21 21.03
CA LEU A 525 -7.12 12.07 19.70
C LEU A 525 -7.81 13.40 19.35
N GLU A 526 -7.13 14.26 18.59
CA GLU A 526 -7.57 15.64 18.32
C GLU A 526 -8.75 15.69 17.37
N ASN A 527 -8.73 14.85 16.33
CA ASN A 527 -9.74 14.85 15.29
C ASN A 527 -9.90 13.46 14.66
N VAL A 528 -11.07 13.22 14.07
CA VAL A 528 -11.36 12.03 13.27
C VAL A 528 -12.13 12.45 12.03
N HIS A 529 -11.45 12.55 10.89
CA HIS A 529 -12.12 12.78 9.62
C HIS A 529 -12.66 11.47 9.06
N VAL A 530 -13.96 11.45 8.72
CA VAL A 530 -14.62 10.28 8.12
C VAL A 530 -15.47 10.71 6.95
N ASN A 531 -15.38 9.96 5.84
CA ASN A 531 -16.21 10.13 4.66
C ASN A 531 -16.35 8.82 3.87
N LEU A 532 -17.35 8.68 3.01
CA LEU A 532 -17.39 7.66 1.97
C LEU A 532 -16.77 8.25 0.70
N PRO A 533 -15.62 7.76 0.23
CA PRO A 533 -14.94 8.34 -0.94
C PRO A 533 -15.75 8.18 -2.23
N TRP A 534 -16.50 7.09 -2.34
CA TRP A 534 -17.36 6.75 -3.47
C TRP A 534 -18.82 6.58 -3.01
N PRO A 535 -19.81 6.66 -3.92
CA PRO A 535 -21.24 6.52 -3.56
C PRO A 535 -21.62 5.05 -3.26
N ARG A 536 -20.81 4.40 -2.42
CA ARG A 536 -20.98 3.01 -1.96
C ARG A 536 -20.33 2.83 -0.58
N ILE A 537 -20.67 1.74 0.12
CA ILE A 537 -20.14 1.47 1.47
C ILE A 537 -18.94 0.51 1.50
N PHE A 538 -18.41 0.08 0.36
CA PHE A 538 -17.32 -0.90 0.35
C PHE A 538 -16.06 -0.38 1.07
N GLU A 539 -15.70 0.87 0.89
CA GLU A 539 -14.62 1.58 1.56
C GLU A 539 -15.12 2.81 2.32
N ALA A 540 -14.39 3.22 3.35
CA ALA A 540 -14.52 4.50 4.04
C ALA A 540 -13.17 5.19 4.10
N GLU A 541 -13.15 6.50 3.95
CA GLU A 541 -12.05 7.39 4.31
C GLU A 541 -12.08 7.56 5.83
N LEU A 542 -10.93 7.43 6.47
CA LEU A 542 -10.74 7.62 7.91
C LEU A 542 -9.36 8.24 8.11
N GLU A 543 -9.30 9.38 8.78
CA GLU A 543 -8.06 10.08 9.07
C GLU A 543 -8.10 10.51 10.54
N PRO A 544 -7.52 9.72 11.46
CA PRO A 544 -7.33 10.14 12.85
C PRO A 544 -6.12 11.08 12.94
N GLU A 545 -6.20 12.08 13.81
CA GLU A 545 -5.13 12.99 14.16
C GLU A 545 -4.80 12.83 15.66
N LEU A 546 -3.55 12.49 15.95
CA LEU A 546 -3.03 12.30 17.31
C LEU A 546 -2.13 13.47 17.72
N ASP A 547 -2.10 13.78 19.01
CA ASP A 547 -1.10 14.67 19.60
C ASP A 547 -0.11 13.87 20.46
N LEU A 548 1.20 14.19 20.35
CA LEU A 548 2.29 13.57 21.07
C LEU A 548 3.02 14.62 21.92
N GLU A 549 2.91 14.52 23.26
CA GLU A 549 3.55 15.43 24.21
C GLU A 549 4.84 14.87 24.84
#